data_d81f5545d4d1fe37299478597eaab0f3
#
_entry.id   d81f5545d4d1fe37299478597eaab0f3
#
_cell.length_a   1.000
_cell.length_b   1.000
_cell.length_c   1.000
_cell.angle_alpha   90.00
_cell.angle_beta   90.00
_cell.angle_gamma   90.00
#
_symmetry.space_group_name_H-M   'P 1'
#
loop_
_entity.id
_entity.type
_entity.pdbx_description
1 polymer ?
#
loop_
_entity_poly.entity_id
_entity_poly.type
_entity_poly.pdbx_seq_one_letter_code
_entity_poly.pdbx_strand_id
1 'polypeptide(L)'
;MYHIAVLTKSETQETFYREQLSRFCAEHGLFPRVDCYRGQEVFFEVARKNAPTNAVIALPGVDGLNAVEHLRALFPETRIIWCSELDFSLHAFRLRVDYFLLEPITEEAFRHGLYAWAEEKQPSASPRADHNQHSKEDHR
;
A
#
# COMPACT_ATOMS: atom_id res chain seq x y z
N MET A 1 -8.13 1.95 8.95
CA MET A 1 -8.30 1.94 7.48
C MET A 1 -9.57 2.71 7.14
N TYR A 2 -9.41 4.01 6.92
CA TYR A 2 -10.59 4.87 6.72
C TYR A 2 -10.70 5.37 5.29
N HIS A 3 -9.58 5.71 4.68
CA HIS A 3 -9.58 6.28 3.35
C HIS A 3 -8.47 5.63 2.55
N ILE A 4 -8.85 4.82 1.57
CA ILE A 4 -7.90 4.09 0.74
C ILE A 4 -7.86 4.76 -0.63
N ALA A 5 -6.67 5.13 -1.07
CA ALA A 5 -6.46 5.67 -2.40
C ALA A 5 -5.79 4.60 -3.26
N VAL A 6 -6.27 4.46 -4.48
CA VAL A 6 -5.70 3.50 -5.44
C VAL A 6 -5.21 4.29 -6.63
N LEU A 7 -3.91 4.22 -6.90
CA LEU A 7 -3.29 4.94 -8.01
C LEU A 7 -2.82 3.91 -9.03
N THR A 8 -3.49 3.86 -10.17
CA THR A 8 -3.20 2.89 -11.21
C THR A 8 -3.08 3.57 -12.55
N LYS A 9 -2.66 2.81 -13.56
CA LYS A 9 -2.55 3.31 -14.92
C LYS A 9 -3.69 2.83 -15.80
N SER A 10 -4.39 1.76 -15.44
CA SER A 10 -5.35 1.16 -16.32
C SER A 10 -6.66 0.84 -15.62
N GLU A 11 -7.72 0.80 -16.40
CA GLU A 11 -9.03 0.45 -15.88
C GLU A 11 -9.10 -0.98 -15.40
N THR A 12 -8.40 -1.88 -16.08
CA THR A 12 -8.36 -3.28 -15.67
C THR A 12 -7.76 -3.44 -14.29
N GLN A 13 -6.66 -2.74 -14.02
CA GLN A 13 -6.05 -2.78 -12.70
C GLN A 13 -6.96 -2.17 -11.66
N GLU A 14 -7.58 -1.05 -12.00
CA GLU A 14 -8.50 -0.41 -11.07
C GLU A 14 -9.61 -1.36 -10.63
N THR A 15 -10.20 -2.06 -11.61
CA THR A 15 -11.27 -3.01 -11.30
C THR A 15 -10.78 -4.11 -10.38
N PHE A 16 -9.60 -4.64 -10.67
CA PHE A 16 -9.02 -5.70 -9.85
C PHE A 16 -8.86 -5.24 -8.40
N TYR A 17 -8.20 -4.10 -8.20
CA TYR A 17 -7.94 -3.63 -6.84
C TYR A 17 -9.21 -3.26 -6.11
N ARG A 18 -10.17 -2.64 -6.80
CA ARG A 18 -11.44 -2.29 -6.19
C ARG A 18 -12.17 -3.54 -5.70
N GLU A 19 -12.20 -4.56 -6.53
CA GLU A 19 -12.89 -5.80 -6.16
C GLU A 19 -12.21 -6.49 -4.98
N GLN A 20 -10.88 -6.54 -5.01
CA GLN A 20 -10.16 -7.19 -3.92
C GLN A 20 -10.33 -6.44 -2.61
N LEU A 21 -10.26 -5.11 -2.67
CA LEU A 21 -10.45 -4.29 -1.47
C LEU A 21 -11.86 -4.44 -0.92
N SER A 22 -12.85 -4.41 -1.80
CA SER A 22 -14.24 -4.52 -1.40
C SER A 22 -14.51 -5.84 -0.69
N ARG A 23 -14.00 -6.92 -1.28
CA ARG A 23 -14.21 -8.25 -0.71
C ARG A 23 -13.52 -8.39 0.64
N PHE A 24 -12.26 -7.97 0.71
CA PHE A 24 -11.50 -8.08 1.96
C PHE A 24 -12.15 -7.26 3.06
N CYS A 25 -12.52 -6.04 2.76
CA CYS A 25 -13.09 -5.15 3.77
C CYS A 25 -14.44 -5.67 4.26
N ALA A 26 -15.26 -6.19 3.34
CA ALA A 26 -16.55 -6.77 3.73
C ALA A 26 -16.34 -7.95 4.67
N GLU A 27 -15.35 -8.79 4.36
CA GLU A 27 -15.08 -9.97 5.19
C GLU A 27 -14.61 -9.59 6.59
N HIS A 28 -14.00 -8.42 6.73
CA HIS A 28 -13.43 -8.00 8.01
C HIS A 28 -14.23 -6.89 8.69
N GLY A 29 -15.43 -6.61 8.18
CA GLY A 29 -16.28 -5.60 8.80
C GLY A 29 -15.75 -4.20 8.69
N LEU A 30 -15.01 -3.89 7.62
CA LEU A 30 -14.43 -2.58 7.41
C LEU A 30 -15.19 -1.87 6.29
N PHE A 31 -15.36 -0.56 6.44
CA PHE A 31 -16.13 0.21 5.47
C PHE A 31 -15.38 1.51 5.10
N PRO A 32 -14.19 1.39 4.48
CA PRO A 32 -13.42 2.57 4.12
C PRO A 32 -13.99 3.25 2.88
N ARG A 33 -13.67 4.52 2.73
CA ARG A 33 -13.87 5.19 1.45
C ARG A 33 -12.73 4.82 0.54
N VAL A 34 -13.04 4.41 -0.69
CA VAL A 34 -12.02 4.01 -1.67
C VAL A 34 -12.14 4.92 -2.88
N ASP A 35 -11.07 5.64 -3.18
CA ASP A 35 -11.00 6.52 -4.34
C ASP A 35 -9.87 6.07 -5.24
N CYS A 36 -10.13 6.04 -6.54
CA CYS A 36 -9.16 5.60 -7.53
C CYS A 36 -8.74 6.75 -8.43
N TYR A 37 -7.44 6.78 -8.75
CA TYR A 37 -6.86 7.84 -9.56
C TYR A 37 -6.01 7.23 -10.66
N ARG A 38 -5.97 7.89 -11.81
CA ARG A 38 -5.19 7.44 -12.96
C ARG A 38 -3.94 8.26 -13.21
N GLY A 39 -3.76 9.35 -12.49
CA GLY A 39 -2.60 10.20 -12.68
C GLY A 39 -2.09 10.74 -11.37
N GLN A 40 -0.78 10.97 -11.33
CA GLN A 40 -0.16 11.46 -10.11
C GLN A 40 -0.59 12.87 -9.75
N GLU A 41 -0.79 13.72 -10.75
CA GLU A 41 -1.14 15.11 -10.48
C GLU A 41 -2.42 15.23 -9.70
N VAL A 42 -3.48 14.57 -10.20
CA VAL A 42 -4.78 14.63 -9.53
C VAL A 42 -4.68 13.98 -8.16
N PHE A 43 -4.00 12.84 -8.10
CA PHE A 43 -3.86 12.14 -6.84
C PHE A 43 -3.24 13.02 -5.76
N PHE A 44 -2.11 13.65 -6.07
CA PHE A 44 -1.42 14.45 -5.06
C PHE A 44 -2.15 15.75 -4.74
N GLU A 45 -2.86 16.29 -5.73
CA GLU A 45 -3.67 17.49 -5.46
C GLU A 45 -4.73 17.18 -4.42
N VAL A 46 -5.42 16.05 -4.57
CA VAL A 46 -6.45 15.67 -3.61
C VAL A 46 -5.82 15.26 -2.28
N ALA A 47 -4.71 14.53 -2.34
CA ALA A 47 -4.08 14.02 -1.11
C ALA A 47 -3.60 15.15 -0.22
N ARG A 48 -3.14 16.25 -0.79
CA ARG A 48 -2.70 17.38 0.04
C ARG A 48 -3.82 17.93 0.88
N LYS A 49 -5.05 17.82 0.42
CA LYS A 49 -6.21 18.33 1.17
C LYS A 49 -6.79 17.26 2.08
N ASN A 50 -6.61 16.00 1.72
CA ASN A 50 -7.21 14.91 2.48
C ASN A 50 -6.32 13.68 2.32
N ALA A 51 -5.34 13.57 3.19
CA ALA A 51 -4.34 12.50 3.09
C ALA A 51 -4.99 11.13 3.26
N PRO A 52 -4.62 10.16 2.40
CA PRO A 52 -5.15 8.82 2.58
C PRO A 52 -4.49 8.14 3.77
N THR A 53 -5.25 7.30 4.45
CA THR A 53 -4.67 6.47 5.50
C THR A 53 -3.91 5.29 4.89
N ASN A 54 -4.37 4.84 3.72
CA ASN A 54 -3.80 3.70 3.03
C ASN A 54 -3.76 3.99 1.53
N ALA A 55 -2.74 3.50 0.86
CA ALA A 55 -2.62 3.72 -0.58
C ALA A 55 -2.10 2.48 -1.28
N VAL A 56 -2.71 2.16 -2.41
CA VAL A 56 -2.18 1.15 -3.34
C VAL A 56 -1.58 1.90 -4.50
N ILE A 57 -0.28 1.74 -4.71
CA ILE A 57 0.41 2.40 -5.82
C ILE A 57 0.79 1.33 -6.83
N ALA A 58 0.21 1.41 -8.02
CA ALA A 58 0.42 0.41 -9.07
C ALA A 58 0.67 1.11 -10.40
N LEU A 59 1.73 1.90 -10.45
CA LEU A 59 2.15 2.58 -11.66
C LEU A 59 3.39 1.91 -12.20
N PRO A 60 3.57 1.89 -13.53
CA PRO A 60 4.71 1.19 -14.11
C PRO A 60 6.03 1.92 -13.87
N GLY A 61 7.08 1.13 -13.69
CA GLY A 61 8.45 1.60 -13.71
C GLY A 61 8.75 2.71 -12.73
N VAL A 62 9.48 3.68 -13.22
CA VAL A 62 9.95 4.81 -12.41
C VAL A 62 8.79 5.68 -11.92
N ASP A 63 7.68 5.71 -12.66
CA ASP A 63 6.52 6.46 -12.21
C ASP A 63 6.04 5.96 -10.85
N GLY A 64 6.04 4.64 -10.67
CA GLY A 64 5.66 4.07 -9.39
C GLY A 64 6.63 4.45 -8.29
N LEU A 65 7.92 4.38 -8.57
CA LEU A 65 8.93 4.75 -7.60
C LEU A 65 8.78 6.22 -7.20
N ASN A 66 8.61 7.10 -8.19
CA ASN A 66 8.46 8.52 -7.91
C ASN A 66 7.22 8.79 -7.06
N ALA A 67 6.12 8.11 -7.36
CA ALA A 67 4.89 8.30 -6.60
C ALA A 67 5.06 7.86 -5.15
N VAL A 68 5.72 6.71 -4.93
CA VAL A 68 5.93 6.23 -3.57
C VAL A 68 6.84 7.16 -2.80
N GLU A 69 7.92 7.63 -3.43
CA GLU A 69 8.83 8.56 -2.77
C GLU A 69 8.10 9.84 -2.37
N HIS A 70 7.31 10.37 -3.28
CA HIS A 70 6.58 11.61 -3.03
C HIS A 70 5.55 11.44 -1.92
N LEU A 71 4.82 10.34 -1.99
CA LEU A 71 3.79 10.07 -0.99
C LEU A 71 4.41 9.91 0.40
N ARG A 72 5.51 9.18 0.50
CA ARG A 72 6.16 8.98 1.77
C ARG A 72 6.73 10.27 2.33
N ALA A 73 7.24 11.13 1.47
CA ALA A 73 7.79 12.42 1.91
C ALA A 73 6.68 13.31 2.47
N LEU A 74 5.51 13.30 1.83
CA LEU A 74 4.40 14.15 2.28
C LEU A 74 3.67 13.59 3.48
N PHE A 75 3.50 12.27 3.53
CA PHE A 75 2.64 11.64 4.55
C PHE A 75 3.35 10.42 5.13
N PRO A 76 4.19 10.63 6.14
CA PRO A 76 4.99 9.52 6.70
C PRO A 76 4.14 8.42 7.31
N GLU A 77 2.87 8.71 7.66
CA GLU A 77 2.03 7.73 8.33
C GLU A 77 1.15 6.91 7.39
N THR A 78 1.07 7.29 6.13
CA THR A 78 0.26 6.55 5.18
C THR A 78 0.83 5.15 5.00
N ARG A 79 -0.04 4.15 5.06
CA ARG A 79 0.38 2.77 4.84
C ARG A 79 0.27 2.46 3.36
N ILE A 80 1.30 1.83 2.81
CA ILE A 80 1.44 1.69 1.37
C ILE A 80 1.61 0.23 0.97
N ILE A 81 0.83 -0.20 -0.03
CA ILE A 81 1.09 -1.41 -0.79
C ILE A 81 1.55 -0.96 -2.18
N TRP A 82 2.73 -1.39 -2.57
CA TRP A 82 3.34 -0.97 -3.84
C TRP A 82 3.44 -2.16 -4.78
N CYS A 83 2.85 -2.05 -5.95
CA CYS A 83 2.84 -3.09 -6.97
C CYS A 83 3.61 -2.61 -8.18
N SER A 84 4.55 -3.41 -8.67
CA SER A 84 5.40 -2.98 -9.78
C SER A 84 5.81 -4.18 -10.63
N GLU A 85 6.08 -3.92 -11.90
CA GLU A 85 6.64 -4.94 -12.79
C GLU A 85 8.16 -5.04 -12.62
N LEU A 86 8.78 -4.06 -11.97
CA LEU A 86 10.20 -4.06 -11.70
C LEU A 86 10.44 -4.31 -10.22
N ASP A 87 11.55 -4.95 -9.92
CA ASP A 87 11.85 -5.31 -8.53
C ASP A 87 12.47 -4.12 -7.81
N PHE A 88 11.63 -3.36 -7.14
CA PHE A 88 12.04 -2.24 -6.30
C PHE A 88 12.04 -2.60 -4.82
N SER A 89 12.21 -3.88 -4.50
CA SER A 89 12.06 -4.31 -3.11
C SER A 89 13.02 -3.57 -2.16
N LEU A 90 14.22 -3.25 -2.62
CA LEU A 90 15.14 -2.51 -1.77
C LEU A 90 14.65 -1.08 -1.52
N HIS A 91 14.13 -0.43 -2.56
CA HIS A 91 13.53 0.89 -2.38
C HIS A 91 12.32 0.83 -1.45
N ALA A 92 11.51 -0.22 -1.62
CA ALA A 92 10.32 -0.38 -0.79
C ALA A 92 10.71 -0.50 0.69
N PHE A 93 11.77 -1.23 0.97
CA PHE A 93 12.26 -1.37 2.33
C PHE A 93 12.70 -0.01 2.87
N ARG A 94 13.46 0.74 2.10
CA ARG A 94 13.96 2.04 2.55
C ARG A 94 12.84 3.05 2.76
N LEU A 95 11.79 2.95 1.94
CA LEU A 95 10.66 3.87 2.01
C LEU A 95 9.60 3.40 2.99
N ARG A 96 9.87 2.32 3.70
CA ARG A 96 8.99 1.78 4.74
C ARG A 96 7.61 1.47 4.18
N VAL A 97 7.58 0.92 2.97
CA VAL A 97 6.36 0.43 2.35
C VAL A 97 5.92 -0.81 3.13
N ASP A 98 4.63 -0.90 3.41
CA ASP A 98 4.12 -2.02 4.21
C ASP A 98 4.21 -3.33 3.47
N TYR A 99 4.02 -3.31 2.16
CA TYR A 99 4.09 -4.53 1.38
C TYR A 99 4.43 -4.19 -0.06
N PHE A 100 5.37 -4.93 -0.64
CA PHE A 100 5.76 -4.76 -2.04
C PHE A 100 5.39 -6.01 -2.81
N LEU A 101 4.74 -5.85 -3.96
CA LEU A 101 4.30 -6.96 -4.79
C LEU A 101 4.87 -6.82 -6.19
N LEU A 102 5.50 -7.89 -6.68
CA LEU A 102 6.04 -7.93 -8.03
C LEU A 102 4.99 -8.54 -8.96
N GLU A 103 4.74 -7.87 -10.09
CA GLU A 103 3.75 -8.37 -11.04
C GLU A 103 4.22 -9.66 -11.69
N PRO A 104 3.30 -10.54 -12.06
CA PRO A 104 1.84 -10.37 -12.02
C PRO A 104 1.27 -10.56 -10.62
N ILE A 105 0.27 -9.74 -10.30
CA ILE A 105 -0.31 -9.73 -8.95
C ILE A 105 -1.49 -10.68 -8.91
N THR A 106 -1.40 -11.72 -8.11
CA THR A 106 -2.51 -12.65 -7.91
C THR A 106 -3.41 -12.17 -6.78
N GLU A 107 -4.62 -12.72 -6.75
CA GLU A 107 -5.54 -12.39 -5.66
C GLU A 107 -4.94 -12.77 -4.32
N GLU A 108 -4.31 -13.94 -4.26
CA GLU A 108 -3.71 -14.42 -3.02
C GLU A 108 -2.59 -13.51 -2.55
N ALA A 109 -1.72 -13.10 -3.46
CA ALA A 109 -0.60 -12.22 -3.10
C ALA A 109 -1.11 -10.88 -2.60
N PHE A 110 -2.12 -10.34 -3.26
CA PHE A 110 -2.67 -9.05 -2.83
C PHE A 110 -3.35 -9.16 -1.47
N ARG A 111 -4.02 -10.29 -1.22
CA ARG A 111 -4.63 -10.51 0.09
C ARG A 111 -3.58 -10.51 1.20
N HIS A 112 -2.43 -11.10 0.94
CA HIS A 112 -1.35 -11.06 1.94
C HIS A 112 -0.96 -9.62 2.27
N GLY A 113 -0.91 -8.76 1.25
CA GLY A 113 -0.64 -7.35 1.49
C GLY A 113 -1.72 -6.69 2.32
N LEU A 114 -2.98 -7.04 2.06
CA LEU A 114 -4.08 -6.47 2.81
C LEU A 114 -4.05 -6.92 4.27
N TYR A 115 -3.64 -8.16 4.52
CA TYR A 115 -3.47 -8.60 5.90
C TYR A 115 -2.40 -7.79 6.62
N ALA A 116 -1.34 -7.40 5.92
CA ALA A 116 -0.33 -6.54 6.53
C ALA A 116 -0.93 -5.21 6.98
N TRP A 117 -1.88 -4.68 6.20
CA TRP A 117 -2.58 -3.47 6.59
C TRP A 117 -3.51 -3.68 7.78
N ALA A 118 -4.15 -4.86 7.83
CA ALA A 118 -5.14 -5.12 8.86
C ALA A 118 -4.48 -5.35 10.21
N GLU A 119 -3.21 -5.72 10.23
CA GLU A 119 -2.50 -5.88 11.48
C GLU A 119 -2.28 -4.53 12.13
N GLU A 120 -2.83 -4.40 13.32
CA GLU A 120 -2.65 -3.17 14.04
C GLU A 120 -1.25 -3.09 14.61
N LYS A 121 -0.57 -2.01 14.29
CA LYS A 121 0.72 -1.78 14.91
C LYS A 121 0.49 -1.31 16.31
N GLN A 122 1.10 -2.00 17.24
CA GLN A 122 1.00 -1.61 18.62
C GLN A 122 1.70 -0.27 18.81
N PRO A 123 1.02 0.65 19.42
CA PRO A 123 1.70 1.89 19.73
C PRO A 123 2.74 1.59 20.76
N SER A 124 3.71 1.74 20.66
CA SER A 124 4.70 1.44 21.53
C SER A 124 5.14 0.20 21.41
N ALA A 125 4.89 -0.29 21.29
CA ALA A 125 5.30 -1.20 21.26
C ALA A 125 6.33 -1.56 21.50
N SER A 126 6.39 -1.75 21.59
CA SER A 126 7.14 -2.10 21.73
C SER A 126 8.02 -2.13 21.08
N PRO A 127 8.61 -2.06 21.16
CA PRO A 127 9.49 -1.93 20.30
C PRO A 127 10.10 -3.14 20.00
N ARG A 128 9.90 -3.56 19.63
CA ARG A 128 10.15 -4.51 19.28
C ARG A 128 11.18 -4.88 18.95
N ALA A 129 11.58 -4.91 19.30
CA ALA A 129 12.18 -4.99 19.06
C ALA A 129 12.60 -5.71 18.60
N ASP A 130 12.43 -5.84 18.40
CA ASP A 130 12.50 -6.18 17.72
C ASP A 130 12.84 -6.78 17.16
N HIS A 131 13.07 -6.95 16.94
CA HIS A 131 12.98 -7.39 16.07
C HIS A 131 13.37 -8.02 15.60
N ASN A 132 13.44 -8.37 15.71
CA ASN A 132 13.47 -8.84 15.10
C ASN A 132 13.73 -9.51 14.89
N GLN A 133 13.58 -9.39 14.97
CA GLN A 133 13.34 -9.95 14.57
C GLN A 133 13.52 -10.62 14.15
N HIS A 134 13.33 -10.75 14.31
CA HIS A 134 12.92 -11.38 13.78
C HIS A 134 13.23 -12.06 13.42
N SER A 135 13.30 -12.09 13.59
CA SER A 135 12.97 -12.52 13.14
C SER A 135 13.25 -13.20 12.77
N LYS A 136 13.04 -12.95 12.90
CA LYS A 136 12.72 -13.37 12.49
C LYS A 136 12.93 -13.90 12.02
N GLU A 137 12.84 -13.63 12.41
CA GLU A 137 12.49 -13.88 12.00
C GLU A 137 12.58 -14.16 11.58
N ASP A 138 12.80 -14.17 11.94
CA ASP A 138 12.51 -14.25 11.44
C ASP A 138 12.59 -14.50 11.16
N HIS A 139 12.42 -14.45 11.19
CA HIS A 139 11.99 -14.52 10.71
C HIS A 139 11.95 -14.78 10.28
N ARG A 140 12.10 -15.13 9.97
CA ARG A 140 11.59 -15.09 9.56
C ARG A 140 11.73 -15.36 9.13
#